data_804f6ba0408a2bb1999edf7897297f95
#
_entry.id   804f6ba0408a2bb1999edf7897297f95
#
_cell.length_a   1.000
_cell.length_b   1.000
_cell.length_c   1.000
_cell.angle_alpha   90.00
_cell.angle_beta   90.00
_cell.angle_gamma   90.00
#
_symmetry.space_group_name_H-M   'P 1'
#
loop_
_entity.id
_entity.type
_entity.pdbx_description
1 polymer ?
#
loop_
_entity_poly.entity_id
_entity_poly.type
_entity_poly.pdbx_seq_one_letter_code
_entity_poly.pdbx_strand_id
1 'polypeptide(L)'
;LTLVARQREFKRWTSRRFAFLSGLIVLGIGCYQLSLPNVLSGVLGWNLGYDDGVYLGVAVRFVNGVLPYRDFVFVQPPGIVYVMSPIALLGRVLGTHDALIVARCLTVFVVACNAVLAGLLMRHRGRIAVVVAGLACALWPLTVSVDRTLELEPYLIFFCLIGALLAFGSNESSSRRLVVAGIAFGFAGSVKVWAIFPIVAALLCLLPDWKKCKALFVGLVIGGVVPCLPFLLSAPNAFVRDVILAQLGRKAPWDAAASTLGQRMLYLSGILGIQPFHATVVLVSVMFAAFGVLIVFVVARHWRMFTQVEWFALAASVTTVGATFETSNLYDHYAYFPAVFLALLLGVCASRIGASFAVFLRRVHDGIRPPTRLATRLLAIVAFLGILSWTVAQEAAYGAAYLDEASNPAQAIDAVIPPGACAISDFPADLLVANRFTPNKPGCPAIVDPYGMNLVYNNGKPPQPIPPYPPKFVALWLGDLEAASYVDLRIPYSDFFPWSTSAMSWFSGNYFQVAEISFSFPKGMFDTIKVSYIYTNVRKLSLRTSTTNG
;
A
#
# COMPACT_ATOMS: atom_id res chain seq x y z
N LEU A 1 -33.75 -22.98 -18.99
CA LEU A 1 -32.91 -22.00 -19.68
C LEU A 1 -31.46 -22.46 -19.56
N THR A 2 -30.91 -22.99 -20.66
CA THR A 2 -29.65 -23.66 -20.75
C THR A 2 -28.46 -22.74 -20.44
N LEU A 3 -27.35 -23.30 -19.99
CA LEU A 3 -26.05 -22.62 -19.77
C LEU A 3 -25.67 -21.69 -20.93
N VAL A 4 -26.04 -22.06 -22.15
CA VAL A 4 -25.79 -21.28 -23.38
C VAL A 4 -26.62 -19.98 -23.43
N ALA A 5 -27.86 -19.98 -22.97
CA ALA A 5 -28.66 -18.75 -22.88
C ALA A 5 -28.15 -17.78 -21.83
N ARG A 6 -27.69 -18.30 -20.67
CA ARG A 6 -26.98 -17.50 -19.64
C ARG A 6 -25.66 -16.92 -20.12
N GLN A 7 -24.90 -17.67 -20.94
CA GLN A 7 -23.66 -17.14 -21.54
C GLN A 7 -23.93 -16.06 -22.57
N ARG A 8 -25.02 -16.14 -23.36
CA ARG A 8 -25.39 -15.10 -24.33
C ARG A 8 -25.90 -13.82 -23.66
N GLU A 9 -26.68 -13.94 -22.60
CA GLU A 9 -27.15 -12.79 -21.81
C GLU A 9 -25.98 -12.10 -21.10
N PHE A 10 -25.00 -12.87 -20.65
CA PHE A 10 -23.80 -12.37 -20.02
C PHE A 10 -22.85 -11.69 -21.04
N LYS A 11 -22.68 -12.25 -22.24
CA LYS A 11 -21.90 -11.63 -23.34
C LYS A 11 -22.49 -10.27 -23.78
N ARG A 12 -23.78 -10.09 -23.75
CA ARG A 12 -24.43 -8.80 -24.06
C ARG A 12 -24.22 -7.74 -22.99
N TRP A 13 -24.07 -8.15 -21.73
CA TRP A 13 -23.84 -7.24 -20.60
C TRP A 13 -22.39 -6.78 -20.51
N THR A 14 -21.47 -7.55 -21.07
CA THR A 14 -20.02 -7.39 -20.85
C THR A 14 -19.33 -6.35 -21.73
N SER A 15 -19.95 -5.82 -22.81
CA SER A 15 -19.13 -5.00 -23.69
C SER A 15 -19.22 -3.48 -23.46
N ARG A 16 -20.39 -2.89 -23.39
CA ARG A 16 -20.51 -1.42 -23.27
C ARG A 16 -21.08 -0.94 -21.93
N ARG A 17 -22.12 -1.61 -21.44
CA ARG A 17 -22.76 -1.22 -20.16
C ARG A 17 -21.87 -1.51 -18.94
N PHE A 18 -21.11 -2.59 -18.99
CA PHE A 18 -20.18 -2.90 -17.91
C PHE A 18 -19.00 -1.92 -17.90
N ALA A 19 -18.44 -1.58 -19.06
CA ALA A 19 -17.38 -0.57 -19.15
C ALA A 19 -17.87 0.81 -18.67
N PHE A 20 -19.09 1.19 -19.01
CA PHE A 20 -19.69 2.43 -18.56
C PHE A 20 -19.93 2.43 -17.03
N LEU A 21 -20.52 1.35 -16.48
CA LEU A 21 -20.74 1.23 -15.03
C LEU A 21 -19.42 1.13 -14.26
N SER A 22 -18.42 0.44 -14.82
CA SER A 22 -17.08 0.38 -14.23
C SER A 22 -16.41 1.76 -14.23
N GLY A 23 -16.55 2.52 -15.32
CA GLY A 23 -16.07 3.89 -15.40
C GLY A 23 -16.76 4.82 -14.39
N LEU A 24 -18.08 4.68 -14.21
CA LEU A 24 -18.83 5.43 -13.20
C LEU A 24 -18.41 5.05 -11.77
N ILE A 25 -18.13 3.76 -11.50
CA ILE A 25 -17.64 3.31 -10.19
C ILE A 25 -16.25 3.87 -9.93
N VAL A 26 -15.33 3.78 -10.91
CA VAL A 26 -13.98 4.37 -10.79
C VAL A 26 -14.08 5.87 -10.56
N LEU A 27 -14.90 6.56 -11.34
CA LEU A 27 -15.12 7.99 -11.20
C LEU A 27 -15.75 8.32 -9.83
N GLY A 28 -16.77 7.55 -9.41
CA GLY A 28 -17.47 7.75 -8.14
C GLY A 28 -16.55 7.52 -6.93
N ILE A 29 -15.77 6.45 -6.93
CA ILE A 29 -14.78 6.17 -5.88
C ILE A 29 -13.69 7.24 -5.90
N GLY A 30 -13.14 7.55 -7.07
CA GLY A 30 -12.12 8.58 -7.21
C GLY A 30 -12.63 9.98 -6.78
N CYS A 31 -13.82 10.37 -7.21
CA CYS A 31 -14.44 11.62 -6.75
C CYS A 31 -14.72 11.62 -5.26
N TYR A 32 -15.18 10.51 -4.70
CA TYR A 32 -15.43 10.38 -3.26
C TYR A 32 -14.13 10.51 -2.45
N GLN A 33 -13.08 9.83 -2.86
CA GLN A 33 -11.79 9.83 -2.17
C GLN A 33 -11.01 11.14 -2.36
N LEU A 34 -11.15 11.79 -3.52
CA LEU A 34 -10.50 13.07 -3.81
C LEU A 34 -11.33 14.28 -3.39
N SER A 35 -12.67 14.14 -3.23
CA SER A 35 -13.54 15.31 -3.32
C SER A 35 -13.87 15.98 -2.01
N LEU A 36 -13.93 15.33 -0.86
CA LEU A 36 -14.61 16.10 0.17
C LEU A 36 -13.75 16.62 1.31
N PRO A 37 -13.07 15.91 2.13
CA PRO A 37 -12.21 16.59 3.09
C PRO A 37 -10.80 16.85 2.56
N ASN A 38 -10.34 16.06 1.57
CA ASN A 38 -8.93 15.97 1.22
C ASN A 38 -8.46 17.05 0.23
N VAL A 39 -9.26 17.36 -0.81
CA VAL A 39 -8.88 18.38 -1.80
C VAL A 39 -9.21 19.78 -1.30
N LEU A 40 -10.37 19.95 -0.69
CA LEU A 40 -10.82 21.27 -0.19
C LEU A 40 -9.98 21.76 1.01
N SER A 41 -9.41 20.84 1.77
CA SER A 41 -8.56 21.18 2.94
C SER A 41 -7.07 21.22 2.64
N GLY A 42 -6.64 20.87 1.42
CA GLY A 42 -5.22 20.76 1.08
C GLY A 42 -4.50 19.54 1.69
N VAL A 43 -5.22 18.63 2.35
CA VAL A 43 -4.65 17.46 3.05
C VAL A 43 -3.79 16.58 2.13
N LEU A 44 -4.11 16.48 0.84
CA LEU A 44 -3.27 15.74 -0.11
C LEU A 44 -1.85 16.34 -0.27
N GLY A 45 -1.68 17.61 0.07
CA GLY A 45 -0.39 18.27 0.11
C GLY A 45 0.33 18.18 1.46
N TRP A 46 -0.27 17.54 2.48
CA TRP A 46 0.32 17.43 3.80
C TRP A 46 1.22 16.20 3.92
N ASN A 47 2.02 16.17 4.97
CA ASN A 47 2.79 14.99 5.31
C ASN A 47 1.90 13.96 6.01
N LEU A 48 1.42 12.97 5.25
CA LEU A 48 0.50 11.94 5.75
C LEU A 48 1.22 10.65 6.16
N GLY A 49 2.36 10.31 5.55
CA GLY A 49 3.01 9.03 5.76
C GLY A 49 4.51 9.05 5.51
N TYR A 50 5.24 8.16 6.21
CA TYR A 50 6.67 7.93 6.00
C TYR A 50 6.96 7.40 4.60
N ASP A 51 6.17 6.42 4.18
CA ASP A 51 6.34 5.69 2.92
C ASP A 51 6.17 6.58 1.68
N ASP A 52 5.33 7.61 1.75
CA ASP A 52 5.23 8.66 0.72
C ASP A 52 6.59 9.28 0.39
N GLY A 53 7.31 9.63 1.46
CA GLY A 53 8.64 10.23 1.36
C GLY A 53 9.65 9.29 0.74
N VAL A 54 9.58 8.01 1.13
CA VAL A 54 10.49 6.99 0.63
C VAL A 54 10.23 6.73 -0.85
N TYR A 55 9.01 6.39 -1.25
CA TYR A 55 8.75 5.92 -2.62
C TYR A 55 8.83 7.02 -3.67
N LEU A 56 8.34 8.22 -3.36
CA LEU A 56 8.55 9.36 -4.27
C LEU A 56 10.00 9.86 -4.22
N GLY A 57 10.61 9.92 -3.04
CA GLY A 57 12.00 10.37 -2.85
C GLY A 57 13.00 9.50 -3.63
N VAL A 58 12.83 8.17 -3.61
CA VAL A 58 13.65 7.25 -4.42
C VAL A 58 13.52 7.56 -5.91
N ALA A 59 12.30 7.79 -6.40
CA ALA A 59 12.07 8.11 -7.81
C ALA A 59 12.67 9.48 -8.18
N VAL A 60 12.54 10.49 -7.29
CA VAL A 60 13.17 11.81 -7.50
C VAL A 60 14.70 11.69 -7.58
N ARG A 61 15.32 10.90 -6.70
CA ARG A 61 16.76 10.62 -6.77
C ARG A 61 17.13 9.91 -8.07
N PHE A 62 16.39 8.84 -8.41
CA PHE A 62 16.64 8.03 -9.60
C PHE A 62 16.61 8.84 -10.89
N VAL A 63 15.58 9.65 -11.13
CA VAL A 63 15.49 10.46 -12.36
C VAL A 63 16.57 11.56 -12.41
N ASN A 64 17.20 11.89 -11.29
CA ASN A 64 18.33 12.81 -11.21
C ASN A 64 19.71 12.11 -11.19
N GLY A 65 19.75 10.82 -11.52
CA GLY A 65 21.00 10.07 -11.72
C GLY A 65 21.61 9.47 -10.46
N VAL A 66 20.90 9.52 -9.30
CA VAL A 66 21.32 8.90 -8.04
C VAL A 66 20.61 7.56 -7.92
N LEU A 67 21.36 6.46 -7.97
CA LEU A 67 20.79 5.12 -8.12
C LEU A 67 20.53 4.46 -6.77
N PRO A 68 19.31 3.91 -6.53
CA PRO A 68 19.05 3.09 -5.36
C PRO A 68 20.00 1.89 -5.31
N TYR A 69 20.27 1.43 -4.11
CA TYR A 69 21.22 0.37 -3.75
C TYR A 69 22.69 0.73 -3.96
N ARG A 70 23.04 1.45 -5.04
CA ARG A 70 24.41 1.88 -5.29
C ARG A 70 24.80 3.10 -4.46
N ASP A 71 23.95 4.12 -4.47
CA ASP A 71 24.25 5.43 -3.88
C ASP A 71 23.54 5.65 -2.54
N PHE A 72 22.46 4.92 -2.28
CA PHE A 72 21.71 4.95 -1.02
C PHE A 72 20.95 3.64 -0.77
N VAL A 73 20.58 3.41 0.50
CA VAL A 73 19.79 2.24 0.91
C VAL A 73 18.34 2.37 0.48
N PHE A 74 17.81 1.31 -0.09
CA PHE A 74 16.39 1.15 -0.39
C PHE A 74 15.98 -0.32 -0.24
N VAL A 75 15.10 -0.64 0.71
CA VAL A 75 14.82 -2.04 1.09
C VAL A 75 13.63 -2.67 0.36
N GLN A 76 13.14 -2.03 -0.70
CA GLN A 76 12.10 -2.59 -1.55
C GLN A 76 12.64 -2.87 -2.95
N PRO A 77 12.04 -3.79 -3.72
CA PRO A 77 12.38 -3.96 -5.12
C PRO A 77 12.07 -2.72 -5.97
N PRO A 78 12.70 -2.54 -7.14
CA PRO A 78 12.70 -1.26 -7.87
C PRO A 78 11.44 -0.96 -8.68
N GLY A 79 10.42 -1.82 -8.69
CA GLY A 79 9.22 -1.62 -9.52
C GLY A 79 8.51 -0.30 -9.27
N ILE A 80 8.40 0.13 -8.01
CA ILE A 80 7.78 1.40 -7.64
C ILE A 80 8.58 2.60 -8.17
N VAL A 81 9.90 2.47 -8.27
CA VAL A 81 10.76 3.53 -8.82
C VAL A 81 10.35 3.86 -10.25
N TYR A 82 10.12 2.83 -11.07
CA TYR A 82 9.66 3.03 -12.45
C TYR A 82 8.25 3.61 -12.53
N VAL A 83 7.34 3.16 -11.66
CA VAL A 83 5.96 3.68 -11.62
C VAL A 83 5.95 5.16 -11.24
N MET A 84 6.79 5.57 -10.29
CA MET A 84 6.85 6.96 -9.82
C MET A 84 7.78 7.86 -10.66
N SER A 85 8.65 7.32 -11.52
CA SER A 85 9.59 8.12 -12.33
C SER A 85 8.91 9.17 -13.22
N PRO A 86 7.80 8.91 -13.92
CA PRO A 86 7.09 9.95 -14.67
C PRO A 86 6.64 11.12 -13.80
N ILE A 87 6.17 10.83 -12.60
CA ILE A 87 5.71 11.83 -11.63
C ILE A 87 6.90 12.60 -11.06
N ALA A 88 7.99 11.91 -10.74
CA ALA A 88 9.22 12.54 -10.30
C ALA A 88 9.83 13.48 -11.38
N LEU A 89 9.72 13.12 -12.67
CA LEU A 89 10.09 14.01 -13.78
C LEU A 89 9.19 15.24 -13.85
N LEU A 90 7.89 15.06 -13.65
CA LEU A 90 6.94 16.18 -13.56
C LEU A 90 7.29 17.10 -12.38
N GLY A 91 7.75 16.54 -11.27
CA GLY A 91 8.22 17.27 -10.10
C GLY A 91 9.41 18.20 -10.33
N ARG A 92 10.18 18.01 -11.41
CA ARG A 92 11.24 18.98 -11.81
C ARG A 92 10.66 20.32 -12.24
N VAL A 93 9.42 20.34 -12.72
CA VAL A 93 8.73 21.55 -13.21
C VAL A 93 7.80 22.11 -12.15
N LEU A 94 7.00 21.24 -11.50
CA LEU A 94 5.97 21.64 -10.54
C LEU A 94 6.47 21.76 -9.11
N GLY A 95 7.63 21.16 -8.79
CA GLY A 95 8.10 20.96 -7.44
C GLY A 95 7.72 19.59 -6.87
N THR A 96 8.39 19.18 -5.80
CA THR A 96 8.18 17.86 -5.16
C THR A 96 6.86 17.81 -4.38
N HIS A 97 6.37 18.93 -3.89
CA HIS A 97 5.06 19.06 -3.25
C HIS A 97 3.93 18.64 -4.19
N ASP A 98 3.83 19.27 -5.36
CA ASP A 98 2.78 18.97 -6.33
C ASP A 98 2.96 17.58 -6.94
N ALA A 99 4.20 17.14 -7.12
CA ALA A 99 4.48 15.76 -7.53
C ALA A 99 3.93 14.74 -6.53
N LEU A 100 4.02 15.01 -5.22
CA LEU A 100 3.46 14.15 -4.19
C LEU A 100 1.93 14.10 -4.27
N ILE A 101 1.27 15.24 -4.49
CA ILE A 101 -0.19 15.29 -4.70
C ILE A 101 -0.58 14.42 -5.92
N VAL A 102 0.15 14.56 -7.04
CA VAL A 102 -0.11 13.76 -8.25
C VAL A 102 0.12 12.27 -7.98
N ALA A 103 1.16 11.88 -7.23
CA ALA A 103 1.42 10.50 -6.86
C ALA A 103 0.27 9.88 -6.04
N ARG A 104 -0.27 10.63 -5.09
CA ARG A 104 -1.44 10.23 -4.29
C ARG A 104 -2.70 10.11 -5.14
N CYS A 105 -2.94 11.07 -6.04
CA CYS A 105 -4.05 10.97 -7.01
C CYS A 105 -3.92 9.72 -7.90
N LEU A 106 -2.70 9.36 -8.32
CA LEU A 106 -2.46 8.11 -9.04
C LEU A 106 -2.78 6.88 -8.17
N THR A 107 -2.43 6.90 -6.87
CA THR A 107 -2.75 5.81 -5.95
C THR A 107 -4.26 5.61 -5.83
N VAL A 108 -5.03 6.68 -5.64
CA VAL A 108 -6.50 6.64 -5.63
C VAL A 108 -7.05 6.03 -6.92
N PHE A 109 -6.52 6.46 -8.07
CA PHE A 109 -6.94 5.90 -9.36
C PHE A 109 -6.62 4.40 -9.48
N VAL A 110 -5.45 3.96 -9.04
CA VAL A 110 -5.04 2.55 -9.05
C VAL A 110 -5.93 1.71 -8.15
N VAL A 111 -6.28 2.19 -6.95
CA VAL A 111 -7.21 1.50 -6.04
C VAL A 111 -8.61 1.37 -6.66
N ALA A 112 -9.12 2.43 -7.27
CA ALA A 112 -10.38 2.36 -7.99
C ALA A 112 -10.33 1.33 -9.14
N CYS A 113 -9.21 1.26 -9.88
CA CYS A 113 -8.97 0.22 -10.88
C CYS A 113 -8.95 -1.19 -10.27
N ASN A 114 -8.36 -1.37 -9.07
CA ASN A 114 -8.34 -2.65 -8.37
C ASN A 114 -9.77 -3.14 -8.08
N ALA A 115 -10.67 -2.28 -7.62
CA ALA A 115 -12.06 -2.62 -7.39
C ALA A 115 -12.76 -3.08 -8.69
N VAL A 116 -12.51 -2.39 -9.79
CA VAL A 116 -13.05 -2.78 -11.11
C VAL A 116 -12.47 -4.11 -11.58
N LEU A 117 -11.16 -4.31 -11.45
CA LEU A 117 -10.48 -5.56 -11.83
C LEU A 117 -10.98 -6.74 -11.00
N ALA A 118 -11.22 -6.55 -9.68
CA ALA A 118 -11.82 -7.56 -8.83
C ALA A 118 -13.22 -7.96 -9.32
N GLY A 119 -14.08 -7.00 -9.64
CA GLY A 119 -15.37 -7.26 -10.26
C GLY A 119 -15.26 -7.97 -11.61
N LEU A 120 -14.35 -7.51 -12.49
CA LEU A 120 -14.09 -8.12 -13.79
C LEU A 120 -13.62 -9.58 -13.70
N LEU A 121 -12.79 -9.88 -12.74
CA LEU A 121 -12.31 -11.24 -12.50
C LEU A 121 -13.46 -12.19 -12.15
N MET A 122 -14.47 -11.68 -11.42
CA MET A 122 -15.67 -12.43 -11.02
C MET A 122 -16.79 -12.45 -12.08
N ARG A 123 -16.61 -11.84 -13.27
CA ARG A 123 -17.66 -11.68 -14.27
C ARG A 123 -18.36 -12.97 -14.71
N HIS A 124 -17.64 -14.10 -14.75
CA HIS A 124 -18.19 -15.39 -15.13
C HIS A 124 -19.02 -16.06 -14.03
N ARG A 125 -19.05 -15.48 -12.83
CA ARG A 125 -19.84 -15.97 -11.67
C ARG A 125 -21.20 -15.29 -11.52
N GLY A 126 -21.50 -14.33 -12.37
CA GLY A 126 -22.76 -13.60 -12.40
C GLY A 126 -22.70 -12.24 -11.69
N ARG A 127 -23.79 -11.50 -11.80
CA ARG A 127 -23.88 -10.10 -11.34
C ARG A 127 -23.59 -9.93 -9.85
N ILE A 128 -24.09 -10.86 -9.02
CA ILE A 128 -23.88 -10.81 -7.57
C ILE A 128 -22.39 -10.89 -7.24
N ALA A 129 -21.66 -11.82 -7.85
CA ALA A 129 -20.22 -11.95 -7.62
C ALA A 129 -19.45 -10.71 -8.04
N VAL A 130 -19.80 -10.11 -9.18
CA VAL A 130 -19.17 -8.87 -9.69
C VAL A 130 -19.37 -7.71 -8.72
N VAL A 131 -20.62 -7.50 -8.31
CA VAL A 131 -20.97 -6.38 -7.42
C VAL A 131 -20.35 -6.57 -6.04
N VAL A 132 -20.47 -7.77 -5.46
CA VAL A 132 -19.92 -8.04 -4.12
C VAL A 132 -18.40 -7.93 -4.10
N ALA A 133 -17.70 -8.54 -5.06
CA ALA A 133 -16.24 -8.47 -5.12
C ALA A 133 -15.75 -7.03 -5.35
N GLY A 134 -16.35 -6.31 -6.30
CA GLY A 134 -15.97 -4.93 -6.59
C GLY A 134 -16.24 -3.97 -5.43
N LEU A 135 -17.43 -4.06 -4.82
CA LEU A 135 -17.79 -3.20 -3.69
C LEU A 135 -17.01 -3.55 -2.42
N ALA A 136 -16.83 -4.84 -2.13
CA ALA A 136 -16.02 -5.24 -0.97
C ALA A 136 -14.56 -4.76 -1.12
N CYS A 137 -14.00 -4.81 -2.34
CA CYS A 137 -12.68 -4.28 -2.61
C CYS A 137 -12.63 -2.75 -2.42
N ALA A 138 -13.65 -2.02 -2.91
CA ALA A 138 -13.70 -0.56 -2.86
C ALA A 138 -13.98 0.00 -1.46
N LEU A 139 -14.82 -0.69 -0.68
CA LEU A 139 -15.38 -0.20 0.58
C LEU A 139 -14.81 -0.92 1.81
N TRP A 140 -13.76 -1.72 1.64
CA TRP A 140 -13.06 -2.26 2.81
C TRP A 140 -12.50 -1.11 3.64
N PRO A 141 -12.77 -1.02 4.93
CA PRO A 141 -12.50 0.20 5.70
C PRO A 141 -11.05 0.71 5.63
N LEU A 142 -10.06 -0.20 5.60
CA LEU A 142 -8.65 0.19 5.46
C LEU A 142 -8.23 0.50 4.02
N THR A 143 -9.03 0.16 3.02
CA THR A 143 -8.77 0.58 1.63
C THR A 143 -8.68 2.10 1.56
N VAL A 144 -9.54 2.78 2.28
CA VAL A 144 -9.66 4.24 2.26
C VAL A 144 -8.49 4.94 2.95
N SER A 145 -7.92 4.36 4.02
CA SER A 145 -6.73 4.94 4.66
C SER A 145 -5.48 4.80 3.78
N VAL A 146 -5.36 3.67 3.07
CA VAL A 146 -4.24 3.37 2.16
C VAL A 146 -4.29 4.22 0.88
N ASP A 147 -5.47 4.66 0.46
CA ASP A 147 -5.65 5.43 -0.76
C ASP A 147 -5.04 6.83 -0.70
N ARG A 148 -4.94 7.41 0.47
CA ARG A 148 -4.49 8.79 0.67
C ARG A 148 -3.00 8.93 0.69
N THR A 149 -2.29 7.81 0.83
CA THR A 149 -0.84 7.73 0.93
C THR A 149 -0.25 6.97 -0.25
N LEU A 150 1.02 7.17 -0.53
CA LEU A 150 1.72 6.44 -1.56
C LEU A 150 2.26 5.14 -0.98
N GLU A 151 1.43 4.09 -1.02
CA GLU A 151 1.77 2.75 -0.56
C GLU A 151 2.07 1.78 -1.71
N LEU A 152 2.77 0.69 -1.43
CA LEU A 152 3.13 -0.31 -2.44
C LEU A 152 1.98 -1.27 -2.76
N GLU A 153 1.12 -1.55 -1.78
CA GLU A 153 0.05 -2.53 -1.88
C GLU A 153 -0.92 -2.26 -3.03
N PRO A 154 -1.37 -1.02 -3.28
CA PRO A 154 -2.23 -0.72 -4.43
C PRO A 154 -1.64 -1.16 -5.77
N TYR A 155 -0.36 -0.87 -5.98
CA TYR A 155 0.35 -1.19 -7.22
C TYR A 155 0.65 -2.68 -7.35
N LEU A 156 1.11 -3.31 -6.25
CA LEU A 156 1.28 -4.76 -6.16
C LEU A 156 0.00 -5.48 -6.59
N ILE A 157 -1.13 -5.12 -5.99
CA ILE A 157 -2.44 -5.73 -6.23
C ILE A 157 -2.91 -5.47 -7.66
N PHE A 158 -2.72 -4.25 -8.17
CA PHE A 158 -3.08 -3.89 -9.54
C PHE A 158 -2.46 -4.86 -10.56
N PHE A 159 -1.16 -5.09 -10.47
CA PHE A 159 -0.48 -6.01 -11.37
C PHE A 159 -0.85 -7.46 -11.10
N CYS A 160 -1.09 -7.87 -9.86
CA CYS A 160 -1.60 -9.20 -9.53
C CYS A 160 -2.99 -9.44 -10.12
N LEU A 161 -3.91 -8.48 -10.03
CA LEU A 161 -5.25 -8.60 -10.59
C LEU A 161 -5.25 -8.60 -12.14
N ILE A 162 -4.38 -7.82 -12.78
CA ILE A 162 -4.15 -7.90 -14.23
C ILE A 162 -3.65 -9.31 -14.59
N GLY A 163 -2.64 -9.81 -13.88
CA GLY A 163 -2.10 -11.15 -14.08
C GLY A 163 -3.19 -12.23 -13.93
N ALA A 164 -3.99 -12.16 -12.88
CA ALA A 164 -5.10 -13.08 -12.63
C ALA A 164 -6.19 -12.97 -13.69
N LEU A 165 -6.55 -11.76 -14.14
CA LEU A 165 -7.54 -11.54 -15.20
C LEU A 165 -7.07 -12.12 -16.53
N LEU A 166 -5.80 -11.99 -16.86
CA LEU A 166 -5.19 -12.57 -18.04
C LEU A 166 -5.10 -14.10 -17.92
N ALA A 167 -4.74 -14.66 -16.78
CA ALA A 167 -4.62 -16.10 -16.59
C ALA A 167 -5.98 -16.80 -16.52
N PHE A 168 -6.94 -16.28 -15.78
CA PHE A 168 -8.19 -16.95 -15.39
C PHE A 168 -9.46 -16.29 -15.92
N GLY A 169 -9.36 -15.10 -16.49
CA GLY A 169 -10.52 -14.31 -16.92
C GLY A 169 -11.18 -14.78 -18.23
N SER A 170 -10.75 -15.88 -18.85
CA SER A 170 -11.37 -16.52 -20.01
C SER A 170 -11.29 -18.04 -19.91
N ASN A 171 -12.19 -18.73 -20.60
CA ASN A 171 -12.21 -20.20 -20.61
C ASN A 171 -11.02 -20.79 -21.37
N GLU A 172 -10.43 -20.04 -22.29
CA GLU A 172 -9.26 -20.44 -23.08
C GLU A 172 -8.14 -19.43 -22.84
N SER A 173 -7.06 -19.85 -22.23
CA SER A 173 -5.85 -19.07 -22.09
C SER A 173 -4.78 -19.57 -23.05
N SER A 174 -4.44 -18.77 -24.06
CA SER A 174 -3.31 -19.07 -24.95
C SER A 174 -1.98 -18.92 -24.19
N SER A 175 -0.94 -19.62 -24.64
CA SER A 175 0.41 -19.51 -24.03
C SER A 175 0.91 -18.06 -24.03
N ARG A 176 0.66 -17.29 -25.09
CA ARG A 176 1.04 -15.86 -25.15
C ARG A 176 0.36 -15.07 -24.05
N ARG A 177 -0.93 -15.31 -23.82
CA ARG A 177 -1.69 -14.62 -22.78
C ARG A 177 -1.18 -14.96 -21.37
N LEU A 178 -0.76 -16.23 -21.17
CA LEU A 178 -0.16 -16.67 -19.89
C LEU A 178 1.23 -16.06 -19.69
N VAL A 179 2.04 -15.88 -20.73
CA VAL A 179 3.30 -15.14 -20.61
C VAL A 179 3.04 -13.68 -20.20
N VAL A 180 2.08 -13.00 -20.82
CA VAL A 180 1.74 -11.62 -20.43
C VAL A 180 1.18 -11.56 -19.00
N ALA A 181 0.37 -12.56 -18.60
CA ALA A 181 -0.09 -12.70 -17.21
C ALA A 181 1.09 -12.85 -16.25
N GLY A 182 2.06 -13.68 -16.62
CA GLY A 182 3.30 -13.86 -15.87
C GLY A 182 4.11 -12.57 -15.76
N ILE A 183 4.25 -11.81 -16.84
CA ILE A 183 4.91 -10.50 -16.82
C ILE A 183 4.24 -9.57 -15.80
N ALA A 184 2.92 -9.51 -15.78
CA ALA A 184 2.20 -8.69 -14.81
C ALA A 184 2.45 -9.16 -13.36
N PHE A 185 2.36 -10.45 -13.08
CA PHE A 185 2.69 -11.01 -11.76
C PHE A 185 4.16 -10.78 -11.39
N GLY A 186 5.08 -10.98 -12.34
CA GLY A 186 6.52 -10.73 -12.11
C GLY A 186 6.80 -9.28 -11.79
N PHE A 187 6.16 -8.34 -12.51
CA PHE A 187 6.28 -6.91 -12.23
C PHE A 187 5.69 -6.57 -10.86
N ALA A 188 4.57 -7.20 -10.44
CA ALA A 188 4.08 -7.08 -9.07
C ALA A 188 5.15 -7.47 -8.04
N GLY A 189 5.92 -8.55 -8.30
CA GLY A 189 7.06 -8.97 -7.49
C GLY A 189 8.20 -7.95 -7.47
N SER A 190 8.40 -7.21 -8.56
CA SER A 190 9.37 -6.11 -8.60
C SER A 190 8.88 -4.84 -7.85
N VAL A 191 7.58 -4.72 -7.55
CA VAL A 191 7.04 -3.66 -6.68
C VAL A 191 7.20 -4.05 -5.21
N LYS A 192 6.77 -5.25 -4.83
CA LYS A 192 6.91 -5.77 -3.46
C LYS A 192 7.01 -7.29 -3.48
N VAL A 193 7.96 -7.85 -2.73
CA VAL A 193 8.22 -9.29 -2.69
C VAL A 193 7.00 -10.11 -2.26
N TRP A 194 6.03 -9.52 -1.59
CA TRP A 194 4.79 -10.18 -1.17
C TRP A 194 3.92 -10.69 -2.32
N ALA A 195 4.16 -10.26 -3.55
CA ALA A 195 3.53 -10.84 -4.73
C ALA A 195 3.75 -12.35 -4.85
N ILE A 196 4.76 -12.92 -4.17
CA ILE A 196 5.02 -14.36 -4.15
C ILE A 196 3.78 -15.17 -3.73
N PHE A 197 2.96 -14.65 -2.81
CA PHE A 197 1.78 -15.35 -2.31
C PHE A 197 0.69 -15.55 -3.39
N PRO A 198 0.18 -14.49 -4.06
CA PRO A 198 -0.75 -14.68 -5.17
C PRO A 198 -0.10 -15.33 -6.40
N ILE A 199 1.22 -15.20 -6.62
CA ILE A 199 1.95 -15.92 -7.67
C ILE A 199 1.92 -17.42 -7.42
N VAL A 200 2.23 -17.87 -6.20
CA VAL A 200 2.16 -19.28 -5.82
C VAL A 200 0.74 -19.81 -5.96
N ALA A 201 -0.27 -19.05 -5.51
CA ALA A 201 -1.67 -19.40 -5.71
C ALA A 201 -2.02 -19.57 -7.19
N ALA A 202 -1.54 -18.69 -8.08
CA ALA A 202 -1.77 -18.79 -9.51
C ALA A 202 -1.08 -20.02 -10.14
N LEU A 203 0.17 -20.30 -9.76
CA LEU A 203 0.90 -21.48 -10.20
C LEU A 203 0.21 -22.78 -9.76
N LEU A 204 -0.21 -22.87 -8.49
CA LEU A 204 -0.94 -24.03 -7.96
C LEU A 204 -2.24 -24.30 -8.75
N CYS A 205 -2.97 -23.25 -9.13
CA CYS A 205 -4.19 -23.41 -9.94
C CYS A 205 -3.92 -23.87 -11.38
N LEU A 206 -2.70 -23.71 -11.89
CA LEU A 206 -2.29 -24.13 -13.23
C LEU A 206 -1.50 -25.44 -13.24
N LEU A 207 -1.06 -25.95 -12.08
CA LEU A 207 -0.25 -27.17 -11.98
C LEU A 207 -0.76 -28.39 -12.78
N PRO A 208 -2.09 -28.65 -12.91
CA PRO A 208 -2.59 -29.73 -13.73
C PRO A 208 -2.19 -29.65 -15.21
N ASP A 209 -1.80 -28.44 -15.69
CA ASP A 209 -1.33 -28.22 -17.06
C ASP A 209 0.07 -27.58 -17.03
N TRP A 210 1.09 -28.44 -17.08
CA TRP A 210 2.50 -28.02 -17.04
C TRP A 210 2.89 -27.01 -18.13
N LYS A 211 2.27 -27.10 -19.32
CA LYS A 211 2.55 -26.15 -20.40
C LYS A 211 2.08 -24.75 -20.04
N LYS A 212 0.93 -24.65 -19.37
CA LYS A 212 0.41 -23.38 -18.86
C LYS A 212 1.26 -22.83 -17.73
N CYS A 213 1.66 -23.67 -16.79
CA CYS A 213 2.61 -23.30 -15.73
C CYS A 213 3.90 -22.73 -16.29
N LYS A 214 4.51 -23.44 -17.26
CA LYS A 214 5.76 -23.00 -17.92
C LYS A 214 5.59 -21.64 -18.61
N ALA A 215 4.47 -21.41 -19.32
CA ALA A 215 4.21 -20.15 -19.99
C ALA A 215 4.08 -18.99 -18.97
N LEU A 216 3.33 -19.21 -17.88
CA LEU A 216 3.23 -18.22 -16.79
C LEU A 216 4.61 -17.95 -16.16
N PHE A 217 5.38 -19.00 -15.88
CA PHE A 217 6.70 -18.90 -15.25
C PHE A 217 7.71 -18.11 -16.11
N VAL A 218 7.73 -18.34 -17.42
CA VAL A 218 8.56 -17.54 -18.34
C VAL A 218 8.21 -16.04 -18.22
N GLY A 219 6.92 -15.73 -18.21
CA GLY A 219 6.48 -14.36 -18.01
C GLY A 219 6.89 -13.78 -16.64
N LEU A 220 6.78 -14.59 -15.57
CA LEU A 220 7.21 -14.21 -14.22
C LEU A 220 8.67 -13.81 -14.17
N VAL A 221 9.54 -14.62 -14.79
CA VAL A 221 10.98 -14.34 -14.87
C VAL A 221 11.22 -13.02 -15.63
N ILE A 222 10.59 -12.84 -16.78
CA ILE A 222 10.73 -11.60 -17.54
C ILE A 222 10.26 -10.39 -16.71
N GLY A 223 9.04 -10.42 -16.17
CA GLY A 223 8.45 -9.31 -15.44
C GLY A 223 9.14 -8.99 -14.11
N GLY A 224 9.74 -9.99 -13.45
CA GLY A 224 10.46 -9.81 -12.19
C GLY A 224 11.93 -9.41 -12.39
N VAL A 225 12.62 -10.08 -13.32
CA VAL A 225 14.07 -9.90 -13.51
C VAL A 225 14.39 -8.62 -14.28
N VAL A 226 13.67 -8.35 -15.39
CA VAL A 226 14.00 -7.20 -16.26
C VAL A 226 14.00 -5.88 -15.51
N PRO A 227 13.01 -5.54 -14.67
CA PRO A 227 13.06 -4.30 -13.88
C PRO A 227 14.19 -4.27 -12.84
N CYS A 228 14.58 -5.41 -12.30
CA CYS A 228 15.63 -5.51 -11.28
C CYS A 228 17.04 -5.50 -11.88
N LEU A 229 17.20 -5.93 -13.13
CA LEU A 229 18.49 -6.18 -13.75
C LEU A 229 19.45 -4.97 -13.76
N PRO A 230 19.03 -3.75 -14.12
CA PRO A 230 19.93 -2.58 -14.12
C PRO A 230 20.53 -2.31 -12.73
N PHE A 231 19.73 -2.44 -11.69
CA PHE A 231 20.17 -2.21 -10.30
C PHE A 231 21.05 -3.35 -9.79
N LEU A 232 20.67 -4.60 -10.11
CA LEU A 232 21.46 -5.77 -9.76
C LEU A 232 22.85 -5.71 -10.40
N LEU A 233 22.96 -5.26 -11.66
CA LEU A 233 24.24 -5.11 -12.35
C LEU A 233 25.07 -3.93 -11.82
N SER A 234 24.41 -2.85 -11.39
CA SER A 234 25.12 -1.66 -10.88
C SER A 234 25.67 -1.85 -9.47
N ALA A 235 24.99 -2.62 -8.61
CA ALA A 235 25.36 -2.83 -7.21
C ALA A 235 24.87 -4.20 -6.66
N PRO A 236 25.43 -5.34 -7.14
CA PRO A 236 24.88 -6.68 -6.88
C PRO A 236 24.79 -7.00 -5.38
N ASN A 237 25.86 -6.72 -4.63
CA ASN A 237 25.89 -7.03 -3.19
C ASN A 237 24.92 -6.18 -2.39
N ALA A 238 24.82 -4.89 -2.72
CA ALA A 238 23.89 -3.99 -2.05
C ALA A 238 22.44 -4.32 -2.41
N PHE A 239 22.16 -4.62 -3.68
CA PHE A 239 20.83 -5.04 -4.11
C PHE A 239 20.35 -6.30 -3.36
N VAL A 240 21.18 -7.35 -3.29
CA VAL A 240 20.82 -8.57 -2.54
C VAL A 240 20.67 -8.30 -1.06
N ARG A 241 21.58 -7.52 -0.47
CA ARG A 241 21.51 -7.13 0.94
C ARG A 241 20.22 -6.38 1.27
N ASP A 242 19.88 -5.36 0.47
CA ASP A 242 18.78 -4.44 0.77
C ASP A 242 17.42 -5.07 0.42
N VAL A 243 17.28 -5.70 -0.75
CA VAL A 243 16.00 -6.23 -1.22
C VAL A 243 15.66 -7.61 -0.63
N ILE A 244 16.67 -8.45 -0.39
CA ILE A 244 16.44 -9.84 0.02
C ILE A 244 16.80 -10.03 1.49
N LEU A 245 18.06 -9.79 1.87
CA LEU A 245 18.55 -10.11 3.21
C LEU A 245 17.93 -9.24 4.29
N ALA A 246 17.72 -7.94 4.02
CA ALA A 246 17.06 -7.04 4.96
C ALA A 246 15.61 -7.46 5.24
N GLN A 247 14.89 -7.94 4.24
CA GLN A 247 13.51 -8.43 4.43
C GLN A 247 13.46 -9.79 5.16
N LEU A 248 14.34 -10.73 4.81
CA LEU A 248 14.41 -12.03 5.47
C LEU A 248 14.94 -11.93 6.91
N GLY A 249 15.83 -10.99 7.15
CA GLY A 249 16.43 -10.75 8.47
C GLY A 249 15.60 -9.85 9.39
N ARG A 250 14.44 -9.36 8.94
CA ARG A 250 13.61 -8.40 9.67
C ARG A 250 13.10 -8.99 10.98
N LYS A 251 13.40 -8.31 12.08
CA LYS A 251 13.00 -8.70 13.44
C LYS A 251 11.75 -7.94 13.86
N ALA A 252 11.01 -8.53 14.81
CA ALA A 252 9.89 -7.84 15.42
C ALA A 252 10.33 -6.57 16.15
N PRO A 253 9.47 -5.54 16.24
CA PRO A 253 9.73 -4.38 17.09
C PRO A 253 9.96 -4.80 18.55
N TRP A 254 10.72 -3.99 19.28
CA TRP A 254 10.99 -4.20 20.71
C TRP A 254 9.71 -4.14 21.56
N ASP A 255 8.66 -3.42 21.10
CA ASP A 255 7.34 -3.28 21.72
C ASP A 255 6.33 -4.30 21.14
N ALA A 256 6.75 -5.52 20.90
CA ALA A 256 5.96 -6.59 20.26
C ALA A 256 4.52 -6.79 20.82
N ALA A 257 4.12 -6.02 21.85
CA ALA A 257 2.74 -5.90 22.31
C ALA A 257 1.74 -5.52 21.20
N ALA A 258 2.21 -4.85 20.13
CA ALA A 258 1.41 -4.49 18.97
C ALA A 258 1.02 -5.67 18.05
N SER A 259 1.35 -6.92 18.37
CA SER A 259 1.17 -8.04 17.44
C SER A 259 0.35 -9.22 17.98
N THR A 260 -0.55 -8.97 18.94
CA THR A 260 -1.48 -10.02 19.37
C THR A 260 -2.40 -10.44 18.22
N LEU A 261 -2.81 -11.70 18.19
CA LEU A 261 -3.74 -12.23 17.19
C LEU A 261 -5.00 -11.34 17.06
N GLY A 262 -5.52 -10.84 18.18
CA GLY A 262 -6.67 -9.93 18.19
C GLY A 262 -6.41 -8.61 17.47
N GLN A 263 -5.24 -8.02 17.68
CA GLN A 263 -4.85 -6.79 16.96
C GLN A 263 -4.69 -7.03 15.45
N ARG A 264 -4.06 -8.16 15.06
CA ARG A 264 -3.95 -8.53 13.64
C ARG A 264 -5.32 -8.71 12.98
N MET A 265 -6.27 -9.32 13.70
CA MET A 265 -7.66 -9.42 13.24
C MET A 265 -8.32 -8.04 13.10
N LEU A 266 -8.12 -7.15 14.06
CA LEU A 266 -8.64 -5.78 13.99
C LEU A 266 -8.08 -5.03 12.77
N TYR A 267 -6.77 -5.04 12.57
CA TYR A 267 -6.16 -4.44 11.40
C TYR A 267 -6.71 -5.03 10.10
N LEU A 268 -6.80 -6.37 10.02
CA LEU A 268 -7.34 -7.02 8.81
C LEU A 268 -8.81 -6.67 8.56
N SER A 269 -9.61 -6.46 9.60
CA SER A 269 -11.02 -6.06 9.47
C SER A 269 -11.19 -4.60 9.05
N GLY A 270 -10.22 -3.74 9.38
CA GLY A 270 -10.33 -2.30 9.24
C GLY A 270 -11.26 -1.62 10.23
N ILE A 271 -11.77 -2.34 11.23
CA ILE A 271 -12.62 -1.79 12.27
C ILE A 271 -11.73 -1.25 13.39
N LEU A 272 -11.18 -0.06 13.17
CA LEU A 272 -10.32 0.62 14.14
C LEU A 272 -11.11 1.70 14.89
N GLY A 273 -10.71 1.99 16.12
CA GLY A 273 -11.26 3.11 16.89
C GLY A 273 -12.59 2.88 17.61
N ILE A 274 -13.19 1.69 17.51
CA ILE A 274 -14.41 1.36 18.27
C ILE A 274 -14.06 0.94 19.70
N GLN A 275 -14.63 1.61 20.68
CA GLN A 275 -14.47 1.29 22.10
C GLN A 275 -15.72 0.58 22.66
N PRO A 276 -15.58 -0.36 23.58
CA PRO A 276 -14.34 -0.84 24.20
C PRO A 276 -13.56 -1.82 23.32
N PHE A 277 -12.24 -1.74 23.35
CA PHE A 277 -11.32 -2.53 22.51
C PHE A 277 -11.59 -4.06 22.58
N HIS A 278 -11.76 -4.61 23.77
CA HIS A 278 -12.00 -6.05 23.94
C HIS A 278 -13.29 -6.53 23.26
N ALA A 279 -14.38 -5.76 23.36
CA ALA A 279 -15.64 -6.11 22.71
C ALA A 279 -15.50 -6.09 21.19
N THR A 280 -14.74 -5.14 20.66
CA THR A 280 -14.45 -5.04 19.22
C THR A 280 -13.60 -6.21 18.74
N VAL A 281 -12.58 -6.63 19.49
CA VAL A 281 -11.78 -7.83 19.18
C VAL A 281 -12.67 -9.09 19.16
N VAL A 282 -13.56 -9.25 20.12
CA VAL A 282 -14.50 -10.39 20.16
C VAL A 282 -15.43 -10.36 18.96
N LEU A 283 -16.05 -9.22 18.66
CA LEU A 283 -16.94 -9.06 17.50
C LEU A 283 -16.23 -9.42 16.20
N VAL A 284 -15.04 -8.86 15.97
CA VAL A 284 -14.24 -9.12 14.77
C VAL A 284 -13.83 -10.60 14.70
N SER A 285 -13.44 -11.20 15.81
CA SER A 285 -13.09 -12.63 15.86
C SER A 285 -14.28 -13.51 15.49
N VAL A 286 -15.48 -13.18 15.99
CA VAL A 286 -16.73 -13.88 15.63
C VAL A 286 -17.05 -13.71 14.15
N MET A 287 -16.88 -12.50 13.59
CA MET A 287 -17.09 -12.24 12.16
C MET A 287 -16.13 -13.06 11.29
N PHE A 288 -14.83 -13.10 11.64
CA PHE A 288 -13.85 -13.92 10.91
C PHE A 288 -14.14 -15.42 11.04
N ALA A 289 -14.53 -15.91 12.24
CA ALA A 289 -14.93 -17.30 12.44
C ALA A 289 -16.16 -17.64 11.60
N ALA A 290 -17.19 -16.80 11.61
CA ALA A 290 -18.39 -16.99 10.81
C ALA A 290 -18.08 -17.00 9.30
N PHE A 291 -17.21 -16.10 8.86
CA PHE A 291 -16.75 -16.08 7.47
C PHE A 291 -15.93 -17.33 7.11
N GLY A 292 -15.06 -17.79 8.00
CA GLY A 292 -14.32 -19.04 7.85
C GLY A 292 -15.26 -20.26 7.73
N VAL A 293 -16.26 -20.37 8.59
CA VAL A 293 -17.29 -21.42 8.52
C VAL A 293 -18.05 -21.36 7.19
N LEU A 294 -18.38 -20.15 6.74
CA LEU A 294 -19.05 -19.94 5.46
C LEU A 294 -18.18 -20.43 4.28
N ILE A 295 -16.90 -20.10 4.29
CA ILE A 295 -15.94 -20.58 3.26
C ILE A 295 -15.90 -22.10 3.27
N VAL A 296 -15.70 -22.73 4.43
CA VAL A 296 -15.66 -24.18 4.57
C VAL A 296 -16.94 -24.81 4.04
N PHE A 297 -18.10 -24.27 4.41
CA PHE A 297 -19.40 -24.75 3.92
C PHE A 297 -19.51 -24.65 2.39
N VAL A 298 -19.15 -23.50 1.80
CA VAL A 298 -19.21 -23.29 0.35
C VAL A 298 -18.24 -24.22 -0.38
N VAL A 299 -17.01 -24.37 0.13
CA VAL A 299 -16.01 -25.29 -0.44
C VAL A 299 -16.53 -26.73 -0.33
N ALA A 300 -16.88 -27.21 0.85
CA ALA A 300 -17.35 -28.58 1.06
C ALA A 300 -18.54 -28.94 0.16
N ARG A 301 -19.46 -27.98 -0.04
CA ARG A 301 -20.68 -28.18 -0.86
C ARG A 301 -20.44 -28.12 -2.36
N HIS A 302 -19.43 -27.35 -2.81
CA HIS A 302 -19.28 -26.95 -4.22
C HIS A 302 -17.88 -27.19 -4.82
N TRP A 303 -16.92 -27.79 -4.09
CA TRP A 303 -15.51 -27.89 -4.52
C TRP A 303 -15.30 -28.51 -5.91
N ARG A 304 -16.11 -29.53 -6.26
CA ARG A 304 -16.07 -30.17 -7.61
C ARG A 304 -16.51 -29.26 -8.74
N MET A 305 -17.19 -28.16 -8.41
CA MET A 305 -17.69 -27.19 -9.38
C MET A 305 -16.89 -25.89 -9.40
N PHE A 306 -15.81 -25.83 -8.59
CA PHE A 306 -14.95 -24.66 -8.57
C PHE A 306 -14.16 -24.57 -9.88
N THR A 307 -14.12 -23.36 -10.41
CA THR A 307 -13.26 -23.04 -11.56
C THR A 307 -11.89 -22.57 -11.08
N GLN A 308 -10.95 -22.46 -12.00
CA GLN A 308 -9.60 -21.97 -11.68
C GLN A 308 -9.61 -20.60 -11.00
N VAL A 309 -10.50 -19.69 -11.39
CA VAL A 309 -10.61 -18.37 -10.76
C VAL A 309 -11.12 -18.45 -9.30
N GLU A 310 -12.01 -19.39 -9.00
CA GLU A 310 -12.48 -19.59 -7.61
C GLU A 310 -11.43 -20.25 -6.74
N TRP A 311 -10.69 -21.21 -7.29
CA TRP A 311 -9.52 -21.79 -6.61
C TRP A 311 -8.42 -20.75 -6.40
N PHE A 312 -8.18 -19.89 -7.39
CA PHE A 312 -7.25 -18.77 -7.22
C PHE A 312 -7.69 -17.81 -6.12
N ALA A 313 -8.97 -17.41 -6.10
CA ALA A 313 -9.49 -16.53 -5.05
C ALA A 313 -9.32 -17.14 -3.65
N LEU A 314 -9.60 -18.44 -3.49
CA LEU A 314 -9.40 -19.16 -2.24
C LEU A 314 -7.92 -19.25 -1.86
N ALA A 315 -7.07 -19.75 -2.76
CA ALA A 315 -5.65 -19.94 -2.49
C ALA A 315 -4.92 -18.61 -2.22
N ALA A 316 -5.22 -17.56 -3.00
CA ALA A 316 -4.66 -16.24 -2.79
C ALA A 316 -5.13 -15.64 -1.46
N SER A 317 -6.41 -15.78 -1.08
CA SER A 317 -6.90 -15.35 0.23
C SER A 317 -6.17 -16.06 1.38
N VAL A 318 -6.06 -17.38 1.31
CA VAL A 318 -5.39 -18.16 2.37
C VAL A 318 -3.91 -17.78 2.50
N THR A 319 -3.20 -17.72 1.38
CA THR A 319 -1.76 -17.41 1.40
C THR A 319 -1.48 -15.97 1.83
N THR A 320 -2.29 -14.99 1.39
CA THR A 320 -2.08 -13.59 1.77
C THR A 320 -2.50 -13.29 3.20
N VAL A 321 -3.59 -13.87 3.70
CA VAL A 321 -3.97 -13.81 5.12
C VAL A 321 -2.89 -14.46 5.97
N GLY A 322 -2.44 -15.67 5.62
CA GLY A 322 -1.35 -16.35 6.32
C GLY A 322 -0.09 -15.48 6.39
N ALA A 323 0.32 -14.87 5.27
CA ALA A 323 1.45 -13.94 5.23
C ALA A 323 1.28 -12.75 6.18
N THR A 324 0.07 -12.17 6.23
CA THR A 324 -0.23 -11.04 7.13
C THR A 324 -0.15 -11.45 8.60
N PHE A 325 -0.54 -12.69 8.93
CA PHE A 325 -0.44 -13.19 10.30
C PHE A 325 0.98 -13.60 10.71
N GLU A 326 1.84 -13.94 9.77
CA GLU A 326 3.23 -14.36 10.03
C GLU A 326 4.25 -13.20 9.95
N THR A 327 3.86 -12.03 9.45
CA THR A 327 4.79 -10.90 9.36
C THR A 327 5.27 -10.47 10.76
N SER A 328 6.56 -10.18 10.90
CA SER A 328 7.14 -9.71 12.16
C SER A 328 6.59 -8.36 12.60
N ASN A 329 6.29 -7.48 11.64
CA ASN A 329 5.70 -6.16 11.85
C ASN A 329 4.39 -6.10 11.09
N LEU A 330 3.34 -5.64 11.74
CA LEU A 330 2.05 -5.40 11.09
C LEU A 330 1.74 -3.91 11.14
N TYR A 331 1.67 -3.31 9.97
CA TYR A 331 1.17 -1.95 9.77
C TYR A 331 -0.26 -2.01 9.23
N ASP A 332 -1.04 -0.96 9.46
CA ASP A 332 -2.44 -0.88 9.06
C ASP A 332 -2.62 -1.04 7.53
N HIS A 333 -1.77 -0.39 6.73
CA HIS A 333 -1.82 -0.50 5.26
C HIS A 333 -1.57 -1.93 4.73
N TYR A 334 -0.90 -2.82 5.50
CA TYR A 334 -0.69 -4.22 5.10
C TYR A 334 -2.00 -4.99 4.96
N ALA A 335 -3.05 -4.58 5.67
CA ALA A 335 -4.34 -5.24 5.61
C ALA A 335 -5.04 -5.09 4.25
N TYR A 336 -4.70 -4.08 3.46
CA TYR A 336 -5.22 -3.93 2.10
C TYR A 336 -4.82 -5.10 1.19
N PHE A 337 -3.63 -5.66 1.38
CA PHE A 337 -3.13 -6.76 0.58
C PHE A 337 -4.02 -8.01 0.62
N PRO A 338 -4.37 -8.62 1.77
CA PRO A 338 -5.31 -9.72 1.83
C PRO A 338 -6.77 -9.32 1.57
N ALA A 339 -7.16 -8.08 1.91
CA ALA A 339 -8.54 -7.62 1.78
C ALA A 339 -9.09 -7.76 0.36
N VAL A 340 -8.28 -7.47 -0.66
CA VAL A 340 -8.71 -7.58 -2.06
C VAL A 340 -8.96 -9.03 -2.47
N PHE A 341 -8.14 -9.97 -2.03
CA PHE A 341 -8.37 -11.40 -2.31
C PHE A 341 -9.53 -11.96 -1.50
N LEU A 342 -9.72 -11.51 -0.26
CA LEU A 342 -10.93 -11.80 0.53
C LEU A 342 -12.19 -11.24 -0.13
N ALA A 343 -12.13 -10.07 -0.75
CA ALA A 343 -13.24 -9.52 -1.53
C ALA A 343 -13.62 -10.40 -2.73
N LEU A 344 -12.63 -10.97 -3.44
CA LEU A 344 -12.89 -11.98 -4.49
C LEU A 344 -13.60 -13.21 -3.91
N LEU A 345 -13.12 -13.72 -2.78
CA LEU A 345 -13.68 -14.89 -2.12
C LEU A 345 -15.11 -14.63 -1.59
N LEU A 346 -15.39 -13.44 -1.07
CA LEU A 346 -16.74 -12.97 -0.73
C LEU A 346 -17.67 -13.01 -1.96
N GLY A 347 -17.19 -12.55 -3.11
CA GLY A 347 -17.91 -12.62 -4.38
C GLY A 347 -18.25 -14.07 -4.77
N VAL A 348 -17.31 -15.01 -4.60
CA VAL A 348 -17.54 -16.45 -4.81
C VAL A 348 -18.62 -16.96 -3.87
N CYS A 349 -18.49 -16.72 -2.57
CA CYS A 349 -19.44 -17.15 -1.56
C CYS A 349 -20.86 -16.61 -1.83
N ALA A 350 -20.97 -15.31 -2.08
CA ALA A 350 -22.25 -14.66 -2.37
C ALA A 350 -22.96 -15.26 -3.61
N SER A 351 -22.19 -15.55 -4.68
CA SER A 351 -22.75 -16.16 -5.88
C SER A 351 -23.23 -17.60 -5.66
N ARG A 352 -22.49 -18.39 -4.86
CA ARG A 352 -22.83 -19.78 -4.57
C ARG A 352 -24.03 -19.90 -3.65
N ILE A 353 -24.10 -19.07 -2.59
CA ILE A 353 -25.24 -19.02 -1.68
C ILE A 353 -26.48 -18.51 -2.40
N GLY A 354 -26.38 -17.44 -3.17
CA GLY A 354 -27.49 -16.90 -3.93
C GLY A 354 -28.09 -17.92 -4.91
N ALA A 355 -27.24 -18.75 -5.56
CA ALA A 355 -27.69 -19.84 -6.40
C ALA A 355 -28.41 -20.94 -5.61
N SER A 356 -27.86 -21.34 -4.47
CA SER A 356 -28.44 -22.37 -3.59
C SER A 356 -29.76 -21.91 -2.99
N PHE A 357 -29.83 -20.67 -2.53
CA PHE A 357 -31.04 -20.04 -2.01
C PHE A 357 -32.15 -19.93 -3.06
N ALA A 358 -31.80 -19.57 -4.29
CA ALA A 358 -32.76 -19.54 -5.39
C ALA A 358 -33.36 -20.93 -5.71
N VAL A 359 -32.55 -21.99 -5.58
CA VAL A 359 -33.03 -23.40 -5.74
C VAL A 359 -33.90 -23.80 -4.58
N PHE A 360 -33.51 -23.47 -3.33
CA PHE A 360 -34.29 -23.71 -2.14
C PHE A 360 -35.66 -23.03 -2.21
N LEU A 361 -35.68 -21.73 -2.52
CA LEU A 361 -36.95 -21.00 -2.70
C LEU A 361 -37.86 -21.63 -3.74
N ARG A 362 -37.35 -22.13 -4.85
CA ARG A 362 -38.15 -22.83 -5.85
C ARG A 362 -38.74 -24.12 -5.32
N ARG A 363 -38.05 -24.89 -4.48
CA ARG A 363 -38.54 -26.15 -3.88
C ARG A 363 -39.57 -25.91 -2.80
N VAL A 364 -39.41 -24.84 -2.03
CA VAL A 364 -40.39 -24.47 -0.98
C VAL A 364 -41.64 -23.83 -1.57
N HIS A 365 -41.57 -23.39 -2.83
CA HIS A 365 -42.52 -22.43 -3.41
C HIS A 365 -43.51 -23.02 -4.41
N ASP A 366 -43.76 -24.32 -4.39
CA ASP A 366 -44.96 -24.83 -5.10
C ASP A 366 -46.27 -24.31 -4.50
N GLY A 367 -46.24 -23.40 -3.50
CA GLY A 367 -47.41 -22.80 -2.86
C GLY A 367 -47.33 -21.33 -2.41
N ILE A 368 -46.16 -20.68 -2.40
CA ILE A 368 -46.03 -19.29 -1.90
C ILE A 368 -45.35 -18.39 -2.97
N ARG A 369 -45.87 -17.19 -3.24
CA ARG A 369 -45.29 -16.26 -4.23
C ARG A 369 -43.88 -15.84 -3.81
N PRO A 370 -42.85 -15.93 -4.71
CA PRO A 370 -41.50 -15.46 -4.39
C PRO A 370 -41.52 -13.97 -4.01
N PRO A 371 -40.68 -13.56 -3.06
CA PRO A 371 -40.55 -12.15 -2.78
C PRO A 371 -40.24 -11.44 -4.11
N THR A 372 -41.00 -10.42 -4.39
CA THR A 372 -40.94 -9.76 -5.69
C THR A 372 -39.49 -9.38 -5.99
N ARG A 373 -39.06 -9.47 -7.25
CA ARG A 373 -37.72 -9.02 -7.68
C ARG A 373 -37.39 -7.61 -7.18
N LEU A 374 -38.43 -6.85 -6.84
CA LEU A 374 -38.36 -5.54 -6.23
C LEU A 374 -37.87 -5.62 -4.78
N ALA A 375 -38.40 -6.51 -3.94
CA ALA A 375 -38.01 -6.63 -2.53
C ALA A 375 -36.54 -7.04 -2.38
N THR A 376 -36.06 -8.01 -3.19
CA THR A 376 -34.62 -8.38 -3.17
C THR A 376 -33.71 -7.27 -3.68
N ARG A 377 -34.16 -6.47 -4.65
CA ARG A 377 -33.40 -5.28 -5.11
C ARG A 377 -33.38 -4.19 -4.05
N LEU A 378 -34.52 -3.92 -3.40
CA LEU A 378 -34.61 -2.94 -2.32
C LEU A 378 -33.73 -3.33 -1.14
N LEU A 379 -33.73 -4.60 -0.72
CA LEU A 379 -32.86 -5.08 0.35
C LEU A 379 -31.37 -4.92 0.01
N ALA A 380 -30.98 -5.24 -1.24
CA ALA A 380 -29.62 -5.05 -1.72
C ALA A 380 -29.22 -3.58 -1.77
N ILE A 381 -30.14 -2.69 -2.17
CA ILE A 381 -29.92 -1.24 -2.19
C ILE A 381 -29.79 -0.71 -0.76
N VAL A 382 -30.66 -1.13 0.16
CA VAL A 382 -30.60 -0.72 1.58
C VAL A 382 -29.30 -1.18 2.24
N ALA A 383 -28.89 -2.44 2.01
CA ALA A 383 -27.62 -2.97 2.51
C ALA A 383 -26.42 -2.18 1.93
N PHE A 384 -26.45 -1.90 0.63
CA PHE A 384 -25.43 -1.08 -0.03
C PHE A 384 -25.36 0.34 0.53
N LEU A 385 -26.50 1.00 0.66
CA LEU A 385 -26.57 2.36 1.24
C LEU A 385 -26.14 2.36 2.70
N GLY A 386 -26.45 1.31 3.47
CA GLY A 386 -26.01 1.15 4.86
C GLY A 386 -24.47 1.05 4.96
N ILE A 387 -23.85 0.20 4.14
CA ILE A 387 -22.39 0.05 4.08
C ILE A 387 -21.75 1.37 3.61
N LEU A 388 -22.28 1.97 2.55
CA LEU A 388 -21.78 3.24 2.03
C LEU A 388 -21.88 4.35 3.09
N SER A 389 -23.05 4.47 3.76
CA SER A 389 -23.23 5.47 4.82
C SER A 389 -22.28 5.24 6.00
N TRP A 390 -22.05 3.99 6.38
CA TRP A 390 -21.08 3.61 7.39
C TRP A 390 -19.66 4.04 6.99
N THR A 391 -19.23 3.69 5.77
CA THR A 391 -17.91 4.07 5.24
C THR A 391 -17.75 5.58 5.19
N VAL A 392 -18.77 6.31 4.69
CA VAL A 392 -18.78 7.79 4.66
C VAL A 392 -18.71 8.39 6.05
N ALA A 393 -19.44 7.83 7.03
CA ALA A 393 -19.41 8.32 8.41
C ALA A 393 -18.03 8.10 9.07
N GLN A 394 -17.40 6.95 8.84
CA GLN A 394 -16.02 6.68 9.30
C GLN A 394 -15.02 7.66 8.67
N GLU A 395 -15.14 7.91 7.37
CA GLU A 395 -14.33 8.86 6.64
C GLU A 395 -14.51 10.30 7.08
N ALA A 396 -15.76 10.71 7.31
CA ALA A 396 -16.07 12.05 7.80
C ALA A 396 -15.52 12.27 9.22
N ALA A 397 -15.67 11.26 10.10
CA ALA A 397 -15.09 11.29 11.44
C ALA A 397 -13.54 11.35 11.39
N TYR A 398 -12.93 10.57 10.50
CA TYR A 398 -11.50 10.58 10.26
C TYR A 398 -11.02 11.91 9.69
N GLY A 399 -11.75 12.45 8.68
CA GLY A 399 -11.43 13.72 8.02
C GLY A 399 -11.63 14.93 8.92
N ALA A 400 -12.72 14.98 9.70
CA ALA A 400 -12.97 16.05 10.66
C ALA A 400 -11.87 16.12 11.72
N ALA A 401 -11.45 14.95 12.21
CA ALA A 401 -10.36 14.86 13.15
C ALA A 401 -9.01 15.35 12.57
N TYR A 402 -8.77 15.19 11.27
CA TYR A 402 -7.58 15.72 10.59
C TYR A 402 -7.63 17.22 10.32
N LEU A 403 -8.83 17.82 10.23
CA LEU A 403 -9.00 19.21 9.84
C LEU A 403 -8.90 20.20 11.01
N ASP A 404 -9.25 19.76 12.23
CA ASP A 404 -9.34 20.65 13.39
C ASP A 404 -7.99 21.07 13.98
N GLU A 405 -6.89 20.35 13.68
CA GLU A 405 -5.63 20.56 14.39
C GLU A 405 -4.36 20.55 13.51
N ALA A 406 -4.46 20.32 12.20
CA ALA A 406 -3.28 20.11 11.39
C ALA A 406 -2.78 21.40 10.74
N SER A 407 -1.64 21.89 11.18
CA SER A 407 -0.85 22.85 10.43
C SER A 407 0.03 22.13 9.41
N ASN A 408 0.07 22.65 8.18
CA ASN A 408 0.97 22.13 7.15
C ASN A 408 2.43 22.50 7.50
N PRO A 409 3.32 21.54 7.82
CA PRO A 409 4.70 21.85 8.19
C PRO A 409 5.51 22.43 7.04
N ALA A 410 5.02 22.31 5.79
CA ALA A 410 5.72 22.73 4.59
C ALA A 410 6.15 24.20 4.61
N GLN A 411 5.26 25.11 5.00
CA GLN A 411 5.58 26.54 5.03
C GLN A 411 6.65 26.88 6.06
N ALA A 412 6.59 26.24 7.23
CA ALA A 412 7.57 26.47 8.29
C ALA A 412 8.95 25.91 7.93
N ILE A 413 9.00 24.73 7.30
CA ILE A 413 10.25 24.14 6.77
C ILE A 413 10.80 25.02 5.64
N ASP A 414 9.94 25.49 4.74
CA ASP A 414 10.28 26.36 3.61
C ASP A 414 10.90 27.68 4.06
N ALA A 415 10.40 28.24 5.16
CA ALA A 415 10.91 29.48 5.73
C ALA A 415 12.32 29.34 6.34
N VAL A 416 12.70 28.13 6.78
CA VAL A 416 13.97 27.89 7.52
C VAL A 416 15.04 27.28 6.64
N ILE A 417 14.68 26.31 5.77
CA ILE A 417 15.62 25.63 4.89
C ILE A 417 15.66 26.34 3.53
N PRO A 418 16.77 26.97 3.14
CA PRO A 418 16.85 27.63 1.85
C PRO A 418 16.75 26.66 0.66
N PRO A 419 16.21 27.10 -0.50
CA PRO A 419 16.20 26.31 -1.71
C PRO A 419 17.59 25.78 -2.08
N GLY A 420 17.67 24.49 -2.44
CA GLY A 420 18.93 23.86 -2.83
C GLY A 420 19.93 23.65 -1.68
N ALA A 421 19.58 23.90 -0.43
CA ALA A 421 20.38 23.50 0.72
C ALA A 421 20.52 21.97 0.78
N CYS A 422 21.60 21.49 1.38
CA CYS A 422 21.76 20.06 1.68
C CYS A 422 20.98 19.78 2.96
N ALA A 423 19.80 19.18 2.83
CA ALA A 423 18.94 18.82 3.92
C ALA A 423 18.75 17.29 3.98
N ILE A 424 18.78 16.73 5.18
CA ILE A 424 18.45 15.34 5.47
C ILE A 424 17.33 15.30 6.52
N SER A 425 16.51 14.27 6.49
CA SER A 425 15.39 14.11 7.43
C SER A 425 15.25 12.64 7.83
N ASP A 426 14.80 12.40 9.06
CA ASP A 426 14.34 11.09 9.50
C ASP A 426 12.96 10.75 8.92
N PHE A 427 12.27 11.74 8.33
CA PHE A 427 10.97 11.61 7.69
C PHE A 427 10.96 12.32 6.32
N PRO A 428 11.48 11.69 5.25
CA PRO A 428 11.74 12.34 3.96
C PRO A 428 10.56 13.06 3.34
N ALA A 429 9.32 12.65 3.69
CA ALA A 429 8.11 13.32 3.23
C ALA A 429 8.05 14.80 3.66
N ASP A 430 8.61 15.17 4.80
CA ASP A 430 8.66 16.57 5.27
C ASP A 430 9.41 17.47 4.27
N LEU A 431 10.54 17.00 3.78
CA LEU A 431 11.33 17.72 2.78
C LEU A 431 10.65 17.76 1.40
N LEU A 432 9.91 16.71 1.03
CA LEU A 432 9.17 16.68 -0.24
C LEU A 432 8.00 17.68 -0.23
N VAL A 433 7.19 17.70 0.83
CA VAL A 433 6.06 18.63 0.94
C VAL A 433 6.52 20.08 1.02
N ALA A 434 7.70 20.35 1.55
CA ALA A 434 8.29 21.67 1.62
C ALA A 434 9.09 22.10 0.38
N ASN A 435 9.17 21.29 -0.67
CA ASN A 435 10.06 21.51 -1.82
C ASN A 435 11.54 21.69 -1.42
N ARG A 436 11.98 21.01 -0.35
CA ARG A 436 13.35 21.07 0.19
C ARG A 436 14.10 19.76 0.08
N PHE A 437 13.50 18.76 -0.54
CA PHE A 437 14.16 17.49 -0.82
C PHE A 437 15.30 17.69 -1.81
N THR A 438 16.51 17.26 -1.43
CA THR A 438 17.70 17.40 -2.27
C THR A 438 17.76 16.26 -3.30
N PRO A 439 17.49 16.50 -4.60
CA PRO A 439 17.40 15.42 -5.59
C PRO A 439 18.77 14.83 -5.95
N ASN A 440 19.75 15.70 -6.18
CA ASN A 440 21.13 15.37 -6.46
C ASN A 440 22.01 16.59 -6.17
N LYS A 441 22.95 16.46 -5.22
CA LYS A 441 23.91 17.52 -4.90
C LYS A 441 25.22 16.88 -4.47
N PRO A 442 26.35 17.17 -5.14
CA PRO A 442 27.65 16.65 -4.74
C PRO A 442 27.95 16.94 -3.27
N GLY A 443 28.40 15.92 -2.55
CA GLY A 443 28.72 16.01 -1.12
C GLY A 443 27.51 16.11 -0.17
N CYS A 444 26.29 16.00 -0.67
CA CYS A 444 25.10 15.89 0.17
C CYS A 444 24.67 14.41 0.32
N PRO A 445 24.42 13.93 1.52
CA PRO A 445 24.00 12.55 1.74
C PRO A 445 22.71 12.21 1.00
N ALA A 446 22.66 11.03 0.42
CA ALA A 446 21.49 10.53 -0.28
C ALA A 446 20.62 9.69 0.64
N ILE A 447 20.14 10.25 1.73
CA ILE A 447 19.20 9.55 2.65
C ILE A 447 17.80 9.65 2.08
N VAL A 448 17.13 8.49 1.92
CA VAL A 448 15.75 8.38 1.45
C VAL A 448 14.94 7.42 2.31
N ASP A 449 15.57 6.38 2.86
CA ASP A 449 14.90 5.35 3.68
C ASP A 449 15.67 5.12 4.99
N PRO A 450 15.53 6.03 5.98
CA PRO A 450 16.18 5.88 7.29
C PRO A 450 15.78 4.59 8.03
N TYR A 451 14.51 4.18 7.92
CA TYR A 451 14.04 2.90 8.47
C TYR A 451 14.76 1.72 7.81
N GLY A 452 14.87 1.73 6.49
CA GLY A 452 15.60 0.72 5.72
C GLY A 452 17.08 0.69 6.08
N MET A 453 17.70 1.84 6.35
CA MET A 453 19.09 1.91 6.86
C MET A 453 19.23 1.16 8.18
N ASN A 454 18.28 1.29 9.10
CA ASN A 454 18.28 0.50 10.35
C ASN A 454 18.19 -1.00 10.07
N LEU A 455 17.30 -1.44 9.19
CA LEU A 455 17.20 -2.87 8.83
C LEU A 455 18.50 -3.42 8.27
N VAL A 456 19.16 -2.64 7.42
CA VAL A 456 20.40 -3.04 6.74
C VAL A 456 21.61 -3.01 7.67
N TYR A 457 21.78 -1.95 8.43
CA TYR A 457 23.01 -1.73 9.23
C TYR A 457 22.87 -2.14 10.69
N ASN A 458 21.65 -2.36 11.20
CA ASN A 458 21.37 -2.80 12.57
C ASN A 458 20.91 -4.26 12.65
N ASN A 459 21.40 -5.13 11.75
CA ASN A 459 21.15 -6.57 11.74
C ASN A 459 19.65 -6.96 11.72
N GLY A 460 18.86 -6.28 10.92
CA GLY A 460 17.42 -6.53 10.76
C GLY A 460 16.55 -5.99 11.90
N LYS A 461 17.15 -5.29 12.87
CA LYS A 461 16.38 -4.66 13.93
C LYS A 461 15.67 -3.42 13.39
N PRO A 462 14.41 -3.20 13.77
CA PRO A 462 13.74 -1.94 13.52
C PRO A 462 14.42 -0.81 14.31
N PRO A 463 14.08 0.46 14.03
CA PRO A 463 14.53 1.59 14.83
C PRO A 463 14.36 1.35 16.32
N GLN A 464 15.38 1.64 17.10
CA GLN A 464 15.40 1.45 18.55
C GLN A 464 16.10 2.63 19.22
N PRO A 465 15.54 3.19 20.31
CA PRO A 465 16.15 4.32 21.01
C PRO A 465 17.40 3.97 21.82
N ILE A 466 17.76 2.68 21.90
CA ILE A 466 18.74 2.20 22.88
C ILE A 466 19.98 1.60 22.20
N PRO A 467 21.20 2.15 22.47
CA PRO A 467 22.47 1.52 22.07
C PRO A 467 22.65 0.15 22.77
N PRO A 468 23.56 -0.73 22.30
CA PRO A 468 24.62 -0.39 21.34
C PRO A 468 24.21 -0.52 19.88
N TYR A 469 24.62 0.47 19.07
CA TYR A 469 24.53 0.41 17.63
C TYR A 469 25.81 -0.15 17.00
N PRO A 470 25.75 -0.82 15.83
CA PRO A 470 26.95 -1.25 15.12
C PRO A 470 27.86 -0.05 14.77
N PRO A 471 29.18 -0.14 15.04
CA PRO A 471 30.12 0.98 14.83
C PRO A 471 30.08 1.52 13.39
N LYS A 472 29.93 0.65 12.40
CA LYS A 472 29.80 1.03 10.98
C LYS A 472 28.58 1.91 10.72
N PHE A 473 27.47 1.64 11.38
CA PHE A 473 26.25 2.43 11.22
C PHE A 473 26.40 3.81 11.87
N VAL A 474 27.03 3.87 13.07
CA VAL A 474 27.34 5.14 13.74
C VAL A 474 28.30 6.00 12.89
N ALA A 475 29.33 5.38 12.32
CA ALA A 475 30.31 6.08 11.47
C ALA A 475 29.66 6.64 10.21
N LEU A 476 28.75 5.86 9.56
CA LEU A 476 27.99 6.33 8.42
C LEU A 476 27.15 7.55 8.77
N TRP A 477 26.40 7.48 9.88
CA TRP A 477 25.56 8.57 10.34
C TRP A 477 26.34 9.84 10.66
N LEU A 478 27.50 9.71 11.34
CA LEU A 478 28.37 10.85 11.59
C LEU A 478 28.86 11.51 10.30
N GLY A 479 29.26 10.72 9.29
CA GLY A 479 29.64 11.25 7.99
C GLY A 479 28.48 11.98 7.27
N ASP A 480 27.25 11.46 7.39
CA ASP A 480 26.06 12.11 6.86
C ASP A 480 25.76 13.45 7.56
N LEU A 481 25.90 13.49 8.90
CA LEU A 481 25.78 14.72 9.67
C LEU A 481 26.85 15.75 9.30
N GLU A 482 28.12 15.34 9.12
CA GLU A 482 29.19 16.23 8.70
C GLU A 482 28.91 16.85 7.33
N ALA A 483 28.32 16.10 6.44
CA ALA A 483 28.02 16.51 5.08
C ALA A 483 26.75 17.38 4.96
N ALA A 484 25.73 17.16 5.81
CA ALA A 484 24.47 17.90 5.76
C ALA A 484 24.62 19.35 6.24
N SER A 485 23.80 20.24 5.70
CA SER A 485 23.70 21.64 6.17
C SER A 485 22.50 21.82 7.12
N TYR A 486 21.43 21.07 6.88
CA TYR A 486 20.22 21.06 7.70
C TYR A 486 19.83 19.62 7.99
N VAL A 487 19.32 19.43 9.19
CA VAL A 487 18.77 18.14 9.66
C VAL A 487 17.37 18.41 10.20
N ASP A 488 16.40 17.72 9.67
CA ASP A 488 15.01 17.73 10.11
C ASP A 488 14.71 16.42 10.84
N LEU A 489 14.29 16.51 12.11
CA LEU A 489 14.03 15.36 12.98
C LEU A 489 12.63 15.49 13.59
N ARG A 490 11.82 14.46 13.44
CA ARG A 490 10.48 14.38 14.04
C ARG A 490 10.51 14.34 15.58
N ILE A 491 11.57 13.79 16.13
CA ILE A 491 11.83 13.71 17.58
C ILE A 491 13.32 13.99 17.74
N PRO A 492 13.75 14.81 18.73
CA PRO A 492 15.16 14.94 19.03
C PRO A 492 15.75 13.55 19.29
N TYR A 493 16.83 13.24 18.59
CA TYR A 493 17.45 11.92 18.62
C TYR A 493 16.50 10.77 18.21
N SER A 494 15.79 10.98 17.11
CA SER A 494 14.87 10.03 16.49
C SER A 494 15.47 8.62 16.38
N ASP A 495 14.68 7.62 16.71
CA ASP A 495 15.06 6.19 16.68
C ASP A 495 15.50 5.70 15.30
N PHE A 496 15.20 6.47 14.23
CA PHE A 496 15.59 6.12 12.86
C PHE A 496 17.10 6.17 12.62
N PHE A 497 17.85 6.90 13.44
CA PHE A 497 19.29 7.06 13.31
C PHE A 497 20.05 6.52 14.53
N PRO A 498 21.33 6.11 14.38
CA PRO A 498 22.09 5.51 15.46
C PRO A 498 22.71 6.58 16.38
N TRP A 499 21.93 7.15 17.26
CA TRP A 499 22.36 8.14 18.24
C TRP A 499 23.20 7.51 19.36
N SER A 500 24.46 7.23 19.08
CA SER A 500 25.44 6.90 20.11
C SER A 500 25.82 8.14 20.92
N THR A 501 26.41 7.95 22.09
CA THR A 501 26.92 9.07 22.92
C THR A 501 27.87 9.97 22.12
N SER A 502 28.72 9.39 21.26
CA SER A 502 29.63 10.15 20.40
C SER A 502 28.88 10.93 19.33
N ALA A 503 27.85 10.35 18.70
CA ALA A 503 27.04 11.04 17.70
C ALA A 503 26.22 12.18 18.32
N MET A 504 25.63 11.97 19.48
CA MET A 504 24.90 13.02 20.22
C MET A 504 25.81 14.18 20.63
N SER A 505 26.98 13.86 21.21
CA SER A 505 27.97 14.88 21.61
C SER A 505 28.48 15.67 20.41
N TRP A 506 28.76 14.98 19.29
CA TRP A 506 29.20 15.65 18.07
C TRP A 506 28.10 16.55 17.49
N PHE A 507 26.85 16.06 17.45
CA PHE A 507 25.69 16.80 16.94
C PHE A 507 25.42 18.05 17.76
N SER A 508 25.35 17.94 19.09
CA SER A 508 25.12 19.09 19.99
C SER A 508 26.23 20.14 19.94
N GLY A 509 27.46 19.74 19.61
CA GLY A 509 28.58 20.66 19.44
C GLY A 509 28.66 21.34 18.06
N ASN A 510 27.99 20.82 17.05
CA ASN A 510 28.10 21.29 15.67
C ASN A 510 26.78 21.75 15.06
N TYR A 511 25.65 21.47 15.69
CA TYR A 511 24.33 21.87 15.24
C TYR A 511 23.58 22.65 16.30
N PHE A 512 22.80 23.63 15.90
CA PHE A 512 21.84 24.30 16.78
C PHE A 512 20.43 24.27 16.18
N GLN A 513 19.44 24.18 17.03
CA GLN A 513 18.03 24.19 16.64
C GLN A 513 17.66 25.58 16.15
N VAL A 514 17.11 25.67 14.94
CA VAL A 514 16.65 26.92 14.30
C VAL A 514 15.14 27.02 14.26
N ALA A 515 14.42 25.89 14.32
CA ALA A 515 12.97 25.88 14.40
C ALA A 515 12.45 24.65 15.14
N GLU A 516 11.29 24.81 15.74
CA GLU A 516 10.44 23.77 16.28
C GLU A 516 9.05 23.95 15.67
N ILE A 517 8.57 22.93 14.99
CA ILE A 517 7.31 22.95 14.25
C ILE A 517 6.40 21.92 14.89
N SER A 518 5.43 22.39 15.69
CA SER A 518 4.42 21.52 16.28
C SER A 518 3.26 21.34 15.32
N PHE A 519 2.86 20.09 15.10
CA PHE A 519 1.63 19.77 14.41
C PHE A 519 0.94 18.61 15.13
N SER A 520 -0.36 18.80 15.39
CA SER A 520 -1.17 17.80 16.07
C SER A 520 -1.83 16.87 15.07
N PHE A 521 -1.94 15.59 15.45
CA PHE A 521 -2.83 14.65 14.81
C PHE A 521 -4.11 14.55 15.62
N PRO A 522 -5.26 14.27 14.97
CA PRO A 522 -6.53 14.22 15.66
C PRO A 522 -6.56 13.18 16.78
N LYS A 523 -7.21 13.55 17.88
CA LYS A 523 -7.53 12.65 18.99
C LYS A 523 -8.28 11.41 18.50
N GLY A 524 -7.70 10.24 18.66
CA GLY A 524 -8.38 8.97 18.42
C GLY A 524 -7.54 7.86 17.81
N MET A 525 -6.46 8.17 17.09
CA MET A 525 -5.57 7.15 16.53
C MET A 525 -4.17 7.15 17.17
N PHE A 526 -3.62 8.31 17.47
CA PHE A 526 -2.40 8.48 18.25
C PHE A 526 -2.47 9.83 18.96
N ASP A 527 -2.61 9.82 20.28
CA ASP A 527 -2.59 11.03 21.15
C ASP A 527 -1.19 11.67 21.19
N THR A 528 -0.54 11.85 20.06
CA THR A 528 0.81 12.40 20.02
C THR A 528 0.85 13.68 19.21
N ILE A 529 1.24 14.76 19.88
CA ILE A 529 1.75 15.96 19.21
C ILE A 529 3.01 15.52 18.48
N LYS A 530 3.02 15.61 17.15
CA LYS A 530 4.24 15.43 16.37
C LYS A 530 4.92 16.78 16.26
N VAL A 531 6.20 16.80 16.54
CA VAL A 531 7.03 18.00 16.48
C VAL A 531 8.17 17.71 15.51
N SER A 532 8.43 18.63 14.59
CA SER A 532 9.60 18.60 13.74
C SER A 532 10.62 19.60 14.25
N TYR A 533 11.83 19.17 14.46
CA TYR A 533 12.95 19.99 14.93
C TYR A 533 13.94 20.19 13.78
N ILE A 534 14.15 21.43 13.38
CA ILE A 534 15.10 21.76 12.32
C ILE A 534 16.39 22.29 12.94
N TYR A 535 17.49 21.66 12.60
CA TYR A 535 18.82 22.01 13.02
C TYR A 535 19.69 22.45 11.85
N THR A 536 20.55 23.43 12.09
CA THR A 536 21.52 23.88 11.08
C THR A 536 22.96 23.70 11.57
N ASN A 537 23.86 23.37 10.64
CA ASN A 537 25.27 23.17 10.94
C ASN A 537 26.01 24.52 11.07
N VAL A 538 26.54 24.78 12.25
CA VAL A 538 27.24 26.05 12.62
C VAL A 538 28.40 26.36 11.68
N ARG A 539 29.21 25.35 11.33
CA ARG A 539 30.40 25.54 10.48
C ARG A 539 30.02 25.96 9.05
N LYS A 540 28.90 25.51 8.54
CA LYS A 540 28.45 25.83 7.19
C LYS A 540 27.73 27.18 7.10
N LEU A 541 27.23 27.69 8.22
CA LEU A 541 26.67 29.06 8.29
C LEU A 541 27.80 30.12 8.22
N SER A 542 28.89 29.90 8.95
CA SER A 542 30.04 30.82 8.97
C SER A 542 30.70 31.00 7.60
N LEU A 543 30.72 29.94 6.78
CA LEU A 543 31.22 30.00 5.42
C LEU A 543 30.33 30.84 4.47
N ARG A 544 29.03 30.91 4.68
CA ARG A 544 28.11 31.75 3.89
C ARG A 544 28.24 33.23 4.21
N THR A 545 28.44 33.58 5.45
CA THR A 545 28.61 34.99 5.86
C THR A 545 29.95 35.56 5.36
N SER A 546 30.97 34.73 5.18
CA SER A 546 32.29 35.16 4.63
C SER A 546 32.27 35.35 3.11
N THR A 547 31.38 34.70 2.37
CA THR A 547 31.30 34.82 0.88
C THR A 547 30.33 35.93 0.42
N THR A 548 29.54 36.51 1.31
CA THR A 548 28.65 37.64 1.00
C THR A 548 29.27 39.00 1.32
N ASN A 549 30.45 39.04 1.96
CA ASN A 549 31.21 40.26 2.30
C ASN A 549 32.51 40.40 1.50
N GLY A 550 32.63 39.71 0.36
CA GLY A 550 33.76 39.82 -0.55
C GLY A 550 33.36 40.43 -1.89
#